data_751401191f2c63066de815e3bd158941
#
_entry.id   751401191f2c63066de815e3bd158941
#
_cell.length_a   1.000
_cell.length_b   1.000
_cell.length_c   1.000
_cell.angle_alpha   90.00
_cell.angle_beta   90.00
_cell.angle_gamma   90.00
#
_symmetry.space_group_name_H-M   'P 1'
#
loop_
_entity.id
_entity.type
_entity.pdbx_description
1 polymer ?
#
loop_
_entity_poly.entity_id
_entity_poly.type
_entity_poly.pdbx_seq_one_letter_code
_entity_poly.pdbx_strand_id
1 'polypeptide(L)'
;MGKIILITGGARCGKSSFAEDYVKTHGQNIAYVATSQIYDDEMAYRVKLHQQRRPSSWQTFEAPFHAEKAIHEAFCHHDIILFDCLTLYLSNYLCSEQTQAYSMEQLSAGAKDMMSSLIEAVQAQNADKTCVFVTNEVGSGIVPENALARKYRDLAGLCT
;
A
#
# COMPACT_ATOMS: atom_id res chain seq x y z
N MET A 1 20.24 4.17 -5.41
CA MET A 1 19.07 4.29 -4.54
C MET A 1 17.79 4.16 -5.37
N GLY A 2 16.93 3.24 -5.00
CA GLY A 2 15.66 3.02 -5.67
C GLY A 2 14.75 4.26 -5.60
N LYS A 3 13.88 4.39 -6.59
CA LYS A 3 12.98 5.53 -6.74
C LYS A 3 11.62 5.24 -6.09
N ILE A 4 11.08 6.22 -5.38
CA ILE A 4 9.75 6.14 -4.76
C ILE A 4 8.85 7.15 -5.45
N ILE A 5 7.67 6.68 -5.87
CA ILE A 5 6.62 7.52 -6.44
C ILE A 5 5.35 7.29 -5.62
N LEU A 6 4.72 8.37 -5.20
CA LEU A 6 3.48 8.33 -4.44
C LEU A 6 2.33 8.85 -5.30
N ILE A 7 1.30 8.04 -5.48
CA ILE A 7 0.07 8.42 -6.17
C ILE A 7 -1.04 8.50 -5.12
N THR A 8 -1.58 9.70 -4.94
CA THR A 8 -2.60 9.97 -3.94
C THR A 8 -3.84 10.56 -4.59
N GLY A 9 -4.98 10.36 -3.96
CA GLY A 9 -6.26 10.90 -4.41
C GLY A 9 -7.41 10.37 -3.60
N GLY A 10 -8.59 10.98 -3.75
CA GLY A 10 -9.81 10.56 -3.09
C GLY A 10 -10.29 9.19 -3.58
N ALA A 11 -11.24 8.61 -2.86
CA ALA A 11 -11.87 7.36 -3.27
C ALA A 11 -12.52 7.52 -4.65
N ARG A 12 -12.34 6.52 -5.52
CA ARG A 12 -12.91 6.45 -6.88
C ARG A 12 -12.51 7.58 -7.81
N CYS A 13 -11.34 8.20 -7.60
CA CYS A 13 -10.85 9.27 -8.49
C CYS A 13 -10.05 8.76 -9.71
N GLY A 14 -9.98 7.44 -9.90
CA GLY A 14 -9.25 6.85 -11.03
C GLY A 14 -7.74 6.67 -10.79
N LYS A 15 -7.26 6.82 -9.55
CA LYS A 15 -5.83 6.70 -9.25
C LYS A 15 -5.26 5.32 -9.51
N SER A 16 -6.06 4.25 -9.31
CA SER A 16 -5.62 2.88 -9.60
C SER A 16 -5.34 2.68 -11.09
N SER A 17 -6.23 3.17 -11.95
CA SER A 17 -6.02 3.14 -13.41
C SER A 17 -4.81 3.96 -13.82
N PHE A 18 -4.64 5.14 -13.24
CA PHE A 18 -3.47 6.00 -13.48
C PHE A 18 -2.17 5.29 -13.08
N ALA A 19 -2.15 4.65 -11.90
CA ALA A 19 -1.00 3.93 -11.40
C ALA A 19 -0.65 2.72 -12.28
N GLU A 20 -1.66 1.97 -12.71
CA GLU A 20 -1.48 0.85 -13.64
C GLU A 20 -0.88 1.31 -14.96
N ASP A 21 -1.40 2.38 -15.53
CA ASP A 21 -0.87 2.97 -16.77
C ASP A 21 0.55 3.50 -16.60
N TYR A 22 0.83 4.12 -15.45
CA TYR A 22 2.17 4.62 -15.15
C TYR A 22 3.20 3.50 -15.15
N VAL A 23 2.94 2.39 -14.44
CA VAL A 23 3.89 1.28 -14.37
C VAL A 23 4.04 0.56 -15.71
N LYS A 24 2.96 0.47 -16.50
CA LYS A 24 3.03 -0.09 -17.86
C LYS A 24 3.93 0.74 -18.78
N THR A 25 3.89 2.07 -18.63
CA THR A 25 4.67 2.99 -19.46
C THR A 25 6.14 3.02 -19.06
N HIS A 26 6.45 2.90 -17.76
CA HIS A 26 7.79 3.12 -17.21
C HIS A 26 8.54 1.85 -16.82
N GLY A 27 7.87 0.69 -16.80
CA GLY A 27 8.48 -0.57 -16.42
C GLY A 27 8.36 -1.64 -17.49
N GLN A 28 9.27 -2.61 -17.46
CA GLN A 28 9.25 -3.79 -18.34
C GLN A 28 8.82 -5.03 -17.57
N ASN A 29 9.39 -5.26 -16.41
CA ASN A 29 9.06 -6.37 -15.54
C ASN A 29 8.33 -5.84 -14.30
N ILE A 30 7.02 -5.98 -14.29
CA ILE A 30 6.15 -5.35 -13.33
C ILE A 30 5.70 -6.35 -12.27
N ALA A 31 5.87 -6.01 -11.00
CA ALA A 31 5.33 -6.73 -9.86
C ALA A 31 4.19 -5.92 -9.23
N TYR A 32 3.20 -6.62 -8.74
CA TYR A 32 2.07 -6.04 -8.00
C TYR A 32 2.11 -6.53 -6.56
N VAL A 33 2.24 -5.61 -5.63
CA VAL A 33 2.16 -5.91 -4.19
C VAL A 33 0.76 -5.57 -3.71
N ALA A 34 0.00 -6.59 -3.35
CA ALA A 34 -1.37 -6.48 -2.88
C ALA A 34 -1.40 -6.54 -1.35
N THR A 35 -1.98 -5.53 -0.73
CA THR A 35 -2.04 -5.41 0.74
C THR A 35 -3.40 -5.74 1.31
N SER A 36 -4.40 -6.02 0.48
CA SER A 36 -5.76 -6.33 0.92
C SER A 36 -5.83 -7.67 1.64
N GLN A 37 -6.61 -7.70 2.72
CA GLN A 37 -7.11 -8.94 3.32
C GLN A 37 -8.57 -9.12 2.92
N ILE A 38 -8.97 -10.38 2.65
CA ILE A 38 -10.34 -10.69 2.28
C ILE A 38 -11.11 -11.06 3.54
N TYR A 39 -12.04 -10.21 3.95
CA TYR A 39 -12.87 -10.41 5.14
C TYR A 39 -14.29 -10.88 4.81
N ASP A 40 -14.77 -10.62 3.60
CA ASP A 40 -16.13 -10.95 3.16
C ASP A 40 -16.19 -11.20 1.65
N ASP A 41 -17.36 -11.65 1.17
CA ASP A 41 -17.59 -11.97 -0.24
C ASP A 41 -17.52 -10.74 -1.14
N GLU A 42 -17.92 -9.57 -0.66
CA GLU A 42 -17.84 -8.32 -1.41
C GLU A 42 -16.37 -7.93 -1.67
N MET A 43 -15.52 -8.03 -0.66
CA MET A 43 -14.08 -7.78 -0.82
C MET A 43 -13.44 -8.80 -1.76
N ALA A 44 -13.81 -10.08 -1.64
CA ALA A 44 -13.31 -11.14 -2.53
C ALA A 44 -13.67 -10.84 -3.99
N TYR A 45 -14.88 -10.37 -4.24
CA TYR A 45 -15.35 -9.99 -5.57
C TYR A 45 -14.56 -8.81 -6.14
N ARG A 46 -14.34 -7.77 -5.34
CA ARG A 46 -13.55 -6.58 -5.73
C ARG A 46 -12.10 -6.94 -6.06
N VAL A 47 -11.48 -7.77 -5.22
CA VAL A 47 -10.11 -8.26 -5.46
C VAL A 47 -10.05 -9.02 -6.77
N LYS A 48 -11.04 -9.90 -7.05
CA LYS A 48 -11.11 -10.65 -8.29
C LYS A 48 -11.22 -9.75 -9.51
N LEU A 49 -12.07 -8.69 -9.45
CA LEU A 49 -12.19 -7.72 -10.53
C LEU A 49 -10.87 -7.01 -10.80
N HIS A 50 -10.17 -6.60 -9.75
CA HIS A 50 -8.85 -5.96 -9.86
C HIS A 50 -7.82 -6.91 -10.48
N GLN A 51 -7.82 -8.18 -10.08
CA GLN A 51 -6.93 -9.19 -10.66
C GLN A 51 -7.18 -9.39 -12.15
N GLN A 52 -8.45 -9.40 -12.57
CA GLN A 52 -8.83 -9.58 -13.97
C GLN A 52 -8.39 -8.41 -14.86
N ARG A 53 -8.27 -7.21 -14.31
CA ARG A 53 -7.84 -6.01 -15.03
C ARG A 53 -6.33 -5.97 -15.27
N ARG A 54 -5.56 -6.70 -14.47
CA ARG A 54 -4.10 -6.70 -14.59
C ARG A 54 -3.63 -7.70 -15.64
N PRO A 55 -2.58 -7.37 -16.41
CA PRO A 55 -1.98 -8.35 -17.33
C PRO A 55 -1.49 -9.58 -16.58
N SER A 56 -1.66 -10.76 -17.19
CA SER A 56 -1.21 -12.01 -16.61
C SER A 56 0.32 -12.12 -16.49
N SER A 57 1.06 -11.26 -17.19
CA SER A 57 2.51 -11.17 -17.10
C SER A 57 3.02 -10.54 -15.80
N TRP A 58 2.15 -9.83 -15.07
CA TRP A 58 2.51 -9.26 -13.78
C TRP A 58 2.49 -10.33 -12.70
N GLN A 59 3.56 -10.40 -11.91
CA GLN A 59 3.58 -11.26 -10.74
C GLN A 59 2.95 -10.53 -9.55
N THR A 60 2.03 -11.20 -8.84
CA THR A 60 1.39 -10.67 -7.65
C THR A 60 2.05 -11.23 -6.40
N PHE A 61 2.40 -10.34 -5.48
CA PHE A 61 2.89 -10.65 -4.14
C PHE A 61 1.84 -10.20 -3.13
N GLU A 62 1.22 -11.14 -2.43
CA GLU A 62 0.25 -10.81 -1.39
C GLU A 62 0.99 -10.50 -0.09
N ALA A 63 0.84 -9.27 0.39
CA ALA A 63 1.56 -8.79 1.56
C ALA A 63 0.69 -7.89 2.43
N PRO A 64 -0.30 -8.44 3.12
CA PRO A 64 -1.11 -7.67 4.08
C PRO A 64 -0.29 -7.20 5.28
N PHE A 65 0.82 -7.89 5.58
CA PHE A 65 1.80 -7.55 6.62
C PHE A 65 3.20 -7.80 6.10
N HIS A 66 4.18 -7.14 6.71
CA HIS A 66 5.62 -7.32 6.38
C HIS A 66 5.93 -7.14 4.90
N ALA A 67 5.34 -6.13 4.29
CA ALA A 67 5.45 -5.88 2.86
C ALA A 67 6.87 -5.49 2.42
N GLU A 68 7.74 -5.06 3.34
CA GLU A 68 9.16 -4.82 3.05
C GLU A 68 9.85 -6.07 2.51
N LYS A 69 9.45 -7.24 2.98
CA LYS A 69 9.96 -8.53 2.47
C LYS A 69 9.50 -8.78 1.04
N ALA A 70 8.23 -8.50 0.76
CA ALA A 70 7.68 -8.63 -0.59
C ALA A 70 8.37 -7.68 -1.58
N ILE A 71 8.70 -6.47 -1.15
CA ILE A 71 9.42 -5.49 -1.96
C ILE A 71 10.82 -6.01 -2.32
N HIS A 72 11.56 -6.53 -1.34
CA HIS A 72 12.88 -7.12 -1.58
C HIS A 72 12.80 -8.29 -2.56
N GLU A 73 11.86 -9.20 -2.35
CA GLU A 73 11.68 -10.37 -3.21
C GLU A 73 11.28 -9.97 -4.63
N ALA A 74 10.34 -9.04 -4.76
CA ALA A 74 9.87 -8.58 -6.07
C ALA A 74 11.00 -7.93 -6.88
N PHE A 75 11.84 -7.13 -6.26
CA PHE A 75 12.95 -6.47 -6.95
C PHE A 75 14.07 -7.42 -7.39
N CYS A 76 14.07 -8.66 -6.94
CA CYS A 76 15.03 -9.66 -7.49
C CYS A 76 14.80 -9.93 -8.96
N HIS A 77 13.57 -9.81 -9.45
CA HIS A 77 13.20 -10.17 -10.83
C HIS A 77 12.38 -9.12 -11.57
N HIS A 78 12.07 -7.99 -10.92
CA HIS A 78 11.22 -6.93 -11.47
C HIS A 78 11.91 -5.58 -11.35
N ASP A 79 11.63 -4.67 -12.26
CA ASP A 79 12.21 -3.32 -12.25
C ASP A 79 11.28 -2.28 -11.65
N ILE A 80 9.97 -2.55 -11.62
CA ILE A 80 8.97 -1.65 -11.06
C ILE A 80 7.93 -2.42 -10.26
N ILE A 81 7.53 -1.85 -9.13
CA ILE A 81 6.49 -2.39 -8.26
C ILE A 81 5.33 -1.41 -8.21
N LEU A 82 4.11 -1.93 -8.37
CA LEU A 82 2.88 -1.22 -8.00
C LEU A 82 2.41 -1.73 -6.65
N PHE A 83 2.48 -0.87 -5.64
CA PHE A 83 2.07 -1.18 -4.27
C PHE A 83 0.66 -0.62 -4.03
N ASP A 84 -0.32 -1.49 -3.92
CA ASP A 84 -1.73 -1.09 -3.80
C ASP A 84 -2.39 -1.78 -2.59
N CYS A 85 -2.63 -1.06 -1.51
CA CYS A 85 -2.34 0.36 -1.28
C CYS A 85 -1.86 0.59 0.16
N LEU A 86 -1.28 1.74 0.44
CA LEU A 86 -0.81 2.09 1.78
C LEU A 86 -1.94 2.21 2.79
N THR A 87 -3.11 2.70 2.37
CA THR A 87 -4.27 2.84 3.25
C THR A 87 -4.79 1.50 3.77
N LEU A 88 -4.88 0.49 2.91
CA LEU A 88 -5.24 -0.87 3.34
C LEU A 88 -4.16 -1.50 4.21
N TYR A 89 -2.91 -1.25 3.89
CA TYR A 89 -1.78 -1.74 4.69
C TYR A 89 -1.83 -1.20 6.12
N LEU A 90 -2.09 0.09 6.27
CA LEU A 90 -2.27 0.73 7.57
C LEU A 90 -3.51 0.22 8.29
N SER A 91 -4.60 -0.01 7.56
CA SER A 91 -5.84 -0.59 8.11
C SER A 91 -5.59 -1.98 8.71
N ASN A 92 -4.83 -2.82 8.02
CA ASN A 92 -4.46 -4.14 8.53
C ASN A 92 -3.70 -4.05 9.85
N TYR A 93 -2.78 -3.09 9.95
CA TYR A 93 -2.03 -2.82 11.18
C TYR A 93 -2.96 -2.41 12.33
N LEU A 94 -3.85 -1.45 12.10
CA LEU A 94 -4.78 -0.97 13.12
C LEU A 94 -5.78 -2.03 13.59
N CYS A 95 -6.19 -2.92 12.70
CA CYS A 95 -7.17 -3.97 12.99
C CYS A 95 -6.52 -5.27 13.47
N SER A 96 -5.20 -5.33 13.58
CA SER A 96 -4.51 -6.52 14.06
C SER A 96 -4.71 -6.72 15.56
N GLU A 97 -4.68 -7.96 16.01
CA GLU A 97 -4.80 -8.31 17.44
C GLU A 97 -3.65 -7.70 18.25
N GLN A 98 -2.47 -7.59 17.66
CA GLN A 98 -1.27 -7.05 18.29
C GLN A 98 -1.45 -5.60 18.76
N THR A 99 -2.24 -4.80 18.05
CA THR A 99 -2.35 -3.36 18.26
C THR A 99 -3.58 -2.93 19.05
N GLN A 100 -4.47 -3.86 19.40
CA GLN A 100 -5.73 -3.53 20.05
C GLN A 100 -5.56 -2.81 21.40
N ALA A 101 -4.50 -3.16 22.14
CA ALA A 101 -4.19 -2.56 23.43
C ALA A 101 -3.22 -1.37 23.34
N TYR A 102 -2.81 -0.97 22.16
CA TYR A 102 -1.84 0.10 21.96
C TYR A 102 -2.44 1.48 22.20
N SER A 103 -1.68 2.35 22.86
CA SER A 103 -1.99 3.79 22.94
C SER A 103 -1.79 4.45 21.56
N MET A 104 -2.28 5.67 21.41
CA MET A 104 -2.05 6.44 20.17
C MET A 104 -0.56 6.66 19.90
N GLU A 105 0.24 6.88 20.93
CA GLU A 105 1.69 7.00 20.81
C GLU A 105 2.34 5.72 20.28
N GLN A 106 1.93 4.57 20.80
CA GLN A 106 2.42 3.25 20.36
C GLN A 106 2.00 2.97 18.93
N LEU A 107 0.75 3.27 18.57
CA LEU A 107 0.24 3.13 17.20
C LEU A 107 1.02 4.01 16.23
N SER A 108 1.27 5.27 16.58
CA SER A 108 2.02 6.21 15.74
C SER A 108 3.46 5.77 15.54
N ALA A 109 4.13 5.32 16.60
CA ALA A 109 5.51 4.82 16.52
C ALA A 109 5.60 3.59 15.62
N GLY A 110 4.69 2.63 15.78
CA GLY A 110 4.65 1.42 14.96
C GLY A 110 4.35 1.72 13.49
N ALA A 111 3.44 2.66 13.21
CA ALA A 111 3.13 3.08 11.85
C ALA A 111 4.33 3.73 11.17
N LYS A 112 5.07 4.59 11.88
CA LYS A 112 6.30 5.20 11.37
C LYS A 112 7.37 4.16 11.07
N ASP A 113 7.54 3.18 11.96
CA ASP A 113 8.49 2.09 11.75
C ASP A 113 8.14 1.25 10.52
N MET A 114 6.85 0.96 10.31
CA MET A 114 6.39 0.26 9.11
C MET A 114 6.71 1.05 7.84
N MET A 115 6.40 2.36 7.83
CA MET A 115 6.70 3.20 6.67
C MET A 115 8.20 3.30 6.41
N SER A 116 9.00 3.45 7.47
CA SER A 116 10.45 3.46 7.35
C SER A 116 11.00 2.18 6.74
N SER A 117 10.48 1.03 7.16
CA SER A 117 10.87 -0.26 6.61
C SER A 117 10.57 -0.39 5.12
N LEU A 118 9.40 0.11 4.68
CA LEU A 118 9.04 0.12 3.25
C LEU A 118 9.97 1.02 2.45
N ILE A 119 10.24 2.22 2.96
CA ILE A 119 11.12 3.20 2.31
C ILE A 119 12.54 2.63 2.20
N GLU A 120 13.08 2.08 3.27
CA GLU A 120 14.40 1.47 3.31
C GLU A 120 14.52 0.31 2.32
N ALA A 121 13.49 -0.53 2.21
CA ALA A 121 13.47 -1.64 1.27
C ALA A 121 13.61 -1.17 -0.19
N VAL A 122 12.99 -0.05 -0.54
CA VAL A 122 13.11 0.54 -1.88
C VAL A 122 14.46 1.24 -2.05
N GLN A 123 14.88 2.03 -1.06
CA GLN A 123 16.11 2.81 -1.14
C GLN A 123 17.38 1.93 -1.18
N ALA A 124 17.30 0.72 -0.65
CA ALA A 124 18.38 -0.26 -0.72
C ALA A 124 18.62 -0.79 -2.14
N GLN A 125 17.70 -0.54 -3.07
CA GLN A 125 17.81 -0.99 -4.44
C GLN A 125 18.63 -0.03 -5.32
N ASN A 126 19.01 -0.49 -6.52
CA ASN A 126 19.67 0.35 -7.50
C ASN A 126 18.73 1.42 -8.06
N ALA A 127 19.31 2.44 -8.69
CA ALA A 127 18.57 3.59 -9.22
C ALA A 127 17.60 3.24 -10.37
N ASP A 128 17.76 2.09 -11.00
CA ASP A 128 16.87 1.58 -12.04
C ASP A 128 15.59 0.93 -11.48
N LYS A 129 15.48 0.77 -10.17
CA LYS A 129 14.30 0.20 -9.49
C LYS A 129 13.36 1.30 -9.03
N THR A 130 12.06 1.09 -9.23
CA THR A 130 11.02 2.06 -8.85
C THR A 130 9.88 1.36 -8.12
N CYS A 131 9.45 1.91 -7.00
CA CYS A 131 8.22 1.48 -6.32
C CYS A 131 7.18 2.60 -6.37
N VAL A 132 6.02 2.29 -6.92
CA VAL A 132 4.88 3.20 -7.01
C VAL A 132 3.89 2.83 -5.91
N PHE A 133 3.74 3.70 -4.92
CA PHE A 133 2.79 3.51 -3.84
C PHE A 133 1.49 4.24 -4.14
N VAL A 134 0.38 3.53 -4.00
CA VAL A 134 -0.97 4.12 -4.10
C VAL A 134 -1.52 4.32 -2.71
N THR A 135 -2.09 5.48 -2.46
CA THR A 135 -2.75 5.79 -1.19
C THR A 135 -4.02 6.60 -1.41
N ASN A 136 -5.03 6.36 -0.58
CA ASN A 136 -6.24 7.18 -0.57
C ASN A 136 -6.02 8.40 0.31
N GLU A 137 -6.56 9.55 -0.10
CA GLU A 137 -6.66 10.69 0.79
C GLU A 137 -7.68 10.39 1.89
N VAL A 138 -7.22 10.44 3.15
CA VAL A 138 -8.03 10.27 4.33
C VAL A 138 -7.73 11.44 5.27
N GLY A 139 -8.75 12.15 5.73
CA GLY A 139 -8.58 13.26 6.66
C GLY A 139 -8.94 14.64 6.12
N SER A 140 -9.30 14.75 4.85
CA SER A 140 -9.93 15.97 4.34
C SER A 140 -11.45 15.79 4.42
N GLY A 141 -12.14 16.58 5.27
CA GLY A 141 -13.58 16.53 5.43
C GLY A 141 -14.03 16.50 6.89
N ILE A 142 -15.25 15.99 7.13
CA ILE A 142 -15.87 15.95 8.45
C ILE A 142 -15.12 14.97 9.37
N VAL A 143 -14.88 15.38 10.62
CA VAL A 143 -14.26 14.52 11.64
C VAL A 143 -15.23 13.37 11.96
N PRO A 144 -14.81 12.09 11.81
CA PRO A 144 -15.68 10.95 12.12
C PRO A 144 -16.03 10.88 13.60
N GLU A 145 -17.25 10.43 13.91
CA GLU A 145 -17.68 10.21 15.30
C GLU A 145 -17.01 8.97 15.92
N ASN A 146 -16.72 7.95 15.11
CA ASN A 146 -16.10 6.71 15.56
C ASN A 146 -14.62 6.91 15.90
N ALA A 147 -14.22 6.53 17.12
CA ALA A 147 -12.85 6.70 17.61
C ALA A 147 -11.80 5.93 16.76
N LEU A 148 -12.13 4.74 16.29
CA LEU A 148 -11.25 3.95 15.43
C LEU A 148 -11.05 4.65 14.07
N ALA A 149 -12.13 5.20 13.51
CA ALA A 149 -12.06 5.94 12.24
C ALA A 149 -11.20 7.20 12.37
N ARG A 150 -11.28 7.92 13.51
CA ARG A 150 -10.42 9.07 13.79
C ARG A 150 -8.95 8.66 13.90
N LYS A 151 -8.66 7.57 14.61
CA LYS A 151 -7.29 7.04 14.72
C LYS A 151 -6.73 6.66 13.35
N TYR A 152 -7.54 6.00 12.53
CA TYR A 152 -7.17 5.62 11.17
C TYR A 152 -6.86 6.86 10.32
N ARG A 153 -7.73 7.86 10.36
CA ARG A 153 -7.52 9.12 9.62
C ARG A 153 -6.21 9.79 10.02
N ASP A 154 -5.95 9.91 11.33
CA ASP A 154 -4.76 10.60 11.84
C ASP A 154 -3.48 9.84 11.46
N LEU A 155 -3.49 8.51 11.57
CA LEU A 155 -2.35 7.67 11.19
C LEU A 155 -2.12 7.67 9.68
N ALA A 156 -3.19 7.63 8.88
CA ALA A 156 -3.07 7.69 7.43
C ALA A 156 -2.44 9.02 6.98
N GLY A 157 -2.84 10.14 7.58
CA GLY A 157 -2.22 11.44 7.34
C GLY A 157 -0.75 11.49 7.72
N LEU A 158 -0.38 10.81 8.80
CA LEU A 158 1.02 10.74 9.26
C LEU A 158 1.90 9.92 8.30
N CYS A 159 1.33 8.91 7.66
CA CYS A 159 2.06 8.00 6.77
C CYS A 159 2.20 8.49 5.33
N THR A 160 1.48 9.53 4.96
CA THR A 160 1.57 10.13 3.61
C THR A 160 2.43 11.36 3.60
#